data_c176c61b0c8fad9b3b7427b379b2dbee
#
_entry.id   c176c61b0c8fad9b3b7427b379b2dbee
#
_cell.length_a   1.000
_cell.length_b   1.000
_cell.length_c   1.000
_cell.angle_alpha   90.00
_cell.angle_beta   90.00
_cell.angle_gamma   90.00
#
_symmetry.space_group_name_H-M   'P 1'
#
loop_
_entity.id
_entity.type
_entity.pdbx_description
1 polymer ?
#
loop_
_entity_poly.entity_id
_entity_poly.type
_entity_poly.pdbx_seq_one_letter_code
_entity_poly.pdbx_strand_id
1 'polypeptide(L)'
;MGKTTLVLASMTLAVLLACVAASTAAVPGLAQTATVTLVGAGDIASCDARDDEHTAKLINNVLRNLTPDATLPSLKRARVLTLGDNAYINGTRQQFANCYDNYRLSNGTRYDSSRPAWWGQFKGRTMPTLGNHEYLNSTDPTLRSKPYFDYFGARNGFKLPAAPVPSPGLTKGKDYYGYNLGSWHIVALNSNCTYVSCTSKSAQAQWLRNNLASHPARCTLAYMHHPLYATGTRGLEPRVKPLWQILYKHGAEMILNGHDHRYERLARIDPNDNPDPKHGIRPLIAGTGGDPGSGTTQTNEPNSKLKIFGKAGILRMGLSETSYSWKFVALDGTANGNVMDSGTESCHGVPAL
;
A
#
# COMPACT_ATOMS: atom_id res chain seq x y z
N MET A 1 22.28 108.55 -8.41
CA MET A 1 23.01 107.41 -8.96
C MET A 1 23.03 106.34 -7.87
N GLY A 2 22.03 105.48 -7.87
CA GLY A 2 21.91 104.45 -6.89
C GLY A 2 22.02 103.08 -7.59
N LYS A 3 22.93 102.26 -7.11
CA LYS A 3 23.07 100.93 -7.54
C LYS A 3 22.28 99.98 -6.59
N THR A 4 21.27 99.36 -7.13
CA THR A 4 20.47 98.37 -6.44
C THR A 4 21.15 97.03 -6.54
N THR A 5 21.53 96.39 -5.47
CA THR A 5 22.10 95.06 -5.42
C THR A 5 21.00 94.07 -5.16
N LEU A 6 20.82 93.15 -6.09
CA LEU A 6 19.84 92.04 -6.01
C LEU A 6 20.47 90.88 -5.20
N VAL A 7 19.85 90.50 -4.10
CA VAL A 7 20.26 89.30 -3.32
C VAL A 7 19.39 88.15 -3.79
N LEU A 8 20.00 87.12 -4.38
CA LEU A 8 19.35 85.85 -4.71
C LEU A 8 19.36 84.96 -3.49
N ALA A 9 18.21 84.64 -2.96
CA ALA A 9 18.08 83.61 -1.94
C ALA A 9 17.91 82.23 -2.59
N SER A 10 18.90 81.37 -2.35
CA SER A 10 18.85 79.96 -2.78
C SER A 10 18.00 79.19 -1.78
N MET A 11 16.86 78.67 -2.17
CA MET A 11 16.09 77.69 -1.44
C MET A 11 16.59 76.29 -1.80
N THR A 12 17.27 75.64 -0.85
CA THR A 12 17.65 74.21 -0.97
C THR A 12 16.44 73.37 -0.53
N LEU A 13 15.85 72.66 -1.46
CA LEU A 13 14.77 71.71 -1.25
C LEU A 13 15.39 70.37 -0.75
N ALA A 14 15.26 70.05 0.55
CA ALA A 14 15.64 68.76 1.08
C ALA A 14 14.53 67.73 0.78
N VAL A 15 14.81 66.81 -0.13
CA VAL A 15 13.94 65.68 -0.39
C VAL A 15 14.20 64.62 0.67
N LEU A 16 13.28 64.46 1.62
CA LEU A 16 13.30 63.29 2.53
C LEU A 16 12.83 62.04 1.77
N LEU A 17 13.78 61.14 1.46
CA LEU A 17 13.44 59.80 1.03
C LEU A 17 13.00 58.99 2.23
N ALA A 18 11.69 58.80 2.40
CA ALA A 18 11.16 57.81 3.35
C ALA A 18 11.36 56.40 2.78
N CYS A 19 12.36 55.64 3.26
CA CYS A 19 12.46 54.21 3.00
C CYS A 19 11.30 53.50 3.70
N VAL A 20 10.24 53.15 2.95
CA VAL A 20 9.24 52.21 3.43
C VAL A 20 9.88 50.83 3.37
N ALA A 21 10.34 50.33 4.52
CA ALA A 21 10.72 48.92 4.66
C ALA A 21 9.44 48.08 4.53
N ALA A 22 9.20 47.53 3.38
CA ALA A 22 8.19 46.48 3.19
C ALA A 22 8.63 45.26 3.96
N SER A 23 8.11 45.06 5.17
CA SER A 23 8.21 43.78 5.88
C SER A 23 7.43 42.74 5.04
N THR A 24 8.14 41.92 4.29
CA THR A 24 7.58 40.70 3.73
C THR A 24 7.27 39.77 4.89
N ALA A 25 6.05 39.82 5.39
CA ALA A 25 5.55 38.77 6.26
C ALA A 25 5.71 37.44 5.49
N ALA A 26 6.62 36.56 5.95
CA ALA A 26 6.75 35.24 5.44
C ALA A 26 5.39 34.55 5.62
N VAL A 27 4.73 34.25 4.51
CA VAL A 27 3.54 33.40 4.51
C VAL A 27 3.95 32.11 5.21
N PRO A 28 3.29 31.70 6.33
CA PRO A 28 3.66 30.45 6.96
C PRO A 28 3.55 29.38 5.89
N GLY A 29 4.69 28.79 5.52
CA GLY A 29 4.75 27.73 4.54
C GLY A 29 3.79 26.65 5.01
N LEU A 30 2.82 26.30 4.17
CA LEU A 30 1.96 25.14 4.38
C LEU A 30 2.90 23.98 4.73
N ALA A 31 2.84 23.53 5.97
CA ALA A 31 3.65 22.42 6.42
C ALA A 31 3.37 21.25 5.48
N GLN A 32 4.37 20.94 4.63
CA GLN A 32 4.25 19.85 3.67
C GLN A 32 3.96 18.59 4.48
N THR A 33 2.75 18.06 4.37
CA THR A 33 2.36 16.88 5.11
C THR A 33 3.32 15.75 4.76
N ALA A 34 3.95 15.18 5.80
CA ALA A 34 5.02 14.21 5.62
C ALA A 34 4.51 13.01 4.79
N THR A 35 5.26 12.65 3.76
CA THR A 35 5.01 11.44 2.97
C THR A 35 4.99 10.23 3.88
N VAL A 36 3.91 9.46 3.85
CA VAL A 36 3.79 8.20 4.59
C VAL A 36 4.17 7.01 3.70
N THR A 37 4.61 5.93 4.31
CA THR A 37 5.09 4.75 3.59
C THR A 37 4.15 3.57 3.79
N LEU A 38 3.79 2.91 2.68
CA LEU A 38 3.16 1.60 2.67
C LEU A 38 4.09 0.64 1.95
N VAL A 39 4.44 -0.49 2.57
CA VAL A 39 5.44 -1.43 2.03
C VAL A 39 5.01 -2.87 2.23
N GLY A 40 5.22 -3.73 1.24
CA GLY A 40 4.89 -5.15 1.36
C GLY A 40 4.84 -5.87 0.02
N ALA A 41 4.25 -7.05 0.03
CA ALA A 41 4.00 -7.91 -1.13
C ALA A 41 2.90 -8.92 -0.80
N GLY A 42 2.48 -9.74 -1.76
CA GLY A 42 1.72 -10.95 -1.55
C GLY A 42 2.59 -12.19 -1.76
N ASP A 43 1.97 -13.38 -1.58
CA ASP A 43 2.59 -14.66 -1.93
C ASP A 43 3.92 -14.86 -1.16
N ILE A 44 3.78 -15.02 0.18
CA ILE A 44 4.87 -14.66 1.08
C ILE A 44 5.62 -15.89 1.60
N ALA A 45 5.17 -16.45 2.72
CA ALA A 45 5.99 -17.33 3.51
C ALA A 45 5.78 -18.81 3.15
N SER A 46 6.82 -19.43 2.62
CA SER A 46 6.91 -20.88 2.47
C SER A 46 7.97 -21.44 3.39
N CYS A 47 7.66 -22.57 4.09
CA CYS A 47 8.67 -23.22 4.90
C CYS A 47 9.82 -23.83 4.08
N ASP A 48 9.57 -24.07 2.80
CA ASP A 48 10.51 -24.73 1.88
C ASP A 48 11.35 -23.74 1.05
N ALA A 49 11.05 -22.44 1.15
CA ALA A 49 11.77 -21.36 0.45
C ALA A 49 12.31 -20.34 1.47
N ARG A 50 13.29 -19.54 1.04
CA ARG A 50 13.95 -18.56 1.90
C ARG A 50 13.86 -17.11 1.41
N ASP A 51 13.21 -16.88 0.27
CA ASP A 51 13.08 -15.54 -0.27
C ASP A 51 12.20 -14.63 0.59
N ASP A 52 11.25 -15.20 1.34
CA ASP A 52 10.44 -14.47 2.33
C ASP A 52 11.28 -13.84 3.44
N GLU A 53 12.36 -14.49 3.85
CA GLU A 53 13.31 -13.95 4.83
C GLU A 53 14.05 -12.74 4.29
N HIS A 54 14.47 -12.83 3.02
CA HIS A 54 15.19 -11.76 2.35
C HIS A 54 14.27 -10.57 2.04
N THR A 55 13.03 -10.82 1.63
CA THR A 55 12.04 -9.73 1.45
C THR A 55 11.66 -9.08 2.77
N ALA A 56 11.54 -9.85 3.87
CA ALA A 56 11.39 -9.29 5.22
C ALA A 56 12.58 -8.41 5.61
N LYS A 57 13.81 -8.79 5.22
CA LYS A 57 15.00 -7.95 5.45
C LYS A 57 14.95 -6.64 4.66
N LEU A 58 14.47 -6.66 3.40
CA LEU A 58 14.24 -5.44 2.63
C LEU A 58 13.23 -4.52 3.33
N ILE A 59 12.12 -5.06 3.85
CA ILE A 59 11.14 -4.28 4.62
C ILE A 59 11.79 -3.64 5.85
N ASN A 60 12.60 -4.39 6.62
CA ASN A 60 13.35 -3.86 7.75
C ASN A 60 14.20 -2.65 7.34
N ASN A 61 14.94 -2.76 6.24
CA ASN A 61 15.80 -1.70 5.75
C ASN A 61 14.99 -0.46 5.33
N VAL A 62 13.87 -0.65 4.63
CA VAL A 62 12.96 0.45 4.29
C VAL A 62 12.48 1.15 5.55
N LEU A 63 12.00 0.39 6.55
CA LEU A 63 11.45 0.96 7.78
C LEU A 63 12.50 1.68 8.64
N ARG A 64 13.71 1.14 8.74
CA ARG A 64 14.83 1.75 9.49
C ARG A 64 15.30 3.05 8.83
N ASN A 65 15.36 3.09 7.52
CA ASN A 65 15.82 4.28 6.76
C ASN A 65 14.78 5.42 6.76
N LEU A 66 13.59 5.22 7.35
CA LEU A 66 12.61 6.30 7.54
C LEU A 66 12.86 7.11 8.82
N THR A 67 13.77 6.66 9.70
CA THR A 67 14.14 7.34 10.96
C THR A 67 15.66 7.35 11.12
N PRO A 68 16.26 8.52 11.43
CA PRO A 68 17.73 8.64 11.57
C PRO A 68 18.32 7.81 12.73
N ASP A 69 17.55 7.58 13.77
CA ASP A 69 17.95 6.84 14.97
C ASP A 69 17.82 5.30 14.85
N ALA A 70 17.54 4.82 13.65
CA ALA A 70 17.33 3.41 13.33
C ALA A 70 16.17 2.73 14.09
N THR A 71 15.36 3.47 14.83
CA THR A 71 14.11 2.96 15.36
C THR A 71 13.07 2.80 14.28
N LEU A 72 12.13 1.88 14.45
CA LEU A 72 11.04 1.73 13.48
C LEU A 72 10.13 2.96 13.52
N PRO A 73 9.71 3.48 12.36
CA PRO A 73 8.80 4.62 12.30
C PRO A 73 7.51 4.33 13.06
N SER A 74 6.89 5.39 13.54
CA SER A 74 5.59 5.28 14.19
C SER A 74 4.54 4.66 13.25
N LEU A 75 3.51 4.05 13.82
CA LEU A 75 2.40 3.47 13.07
C LEU A 75 1.62 4.51 12.24
N LYS A 76 1.75 5.79 12.54
CA LYS A 76 1.14 6.89 11.77
C LYS A 76 1.89 7.17 10.47
N ARG A 77 3.18 6.80 10.36
CA ARG A 77 4.03 7.12 9.21
C ARG A 77 4.31 5.94 8.31
N ALA A 78 4.19 4.71 8.79
CA ALA A 78 4.46 3.53 7.99
C ALA A 78 3.61 2.32 8.39
N ARG A 79 3.14 1.58 7.39
CA ARG A 79 2.47 0.29 7.53
C ARG A 79 3.14 -0.74 6.62
N VAL A 80 3.05 -2.00 7.04
CA VAL A 80 3.31 -3.15 6.18
C VAL A 80 1.97 -3.66 5.67
N LEU A 81 1.85 -3.90 4.39
CA LEU A 81 0.68 -4.58 3.81
C LEU A 81 1.03 -6.00 3.42
N THR A 82 0.03 -6.88 3.38
CA THR A 82 0.13 -8.14 2.65
C THR A 82 -0.96 -8.23 1.60
N LEU A 83 -0.62 -8.76 0.44
CA LEU A 83 -1.54 -8.90 -0.69
C LEU A 83 -2.12 -10.31 -0.79
N GLY A 84 -2.29 -11.00 0.36
CA GLY A 84 -2.80 -12.37 0.44
C GLY A 84 -1.72 -13.43 0.31
N ASP A 85 -2.13 -14.69 0.48
CA ASP A 85 -1.27 -15.86 0.50
C ASP A 85 -0.07 -15.65 1.45
N ASN A 86 -0.42 -15.44 2.72
CA ASN A 86 0.55 -15.04 3.74
C ASN A 86 1.43 -16.22 4.17
N ALA A 87 0.86 -17.43 4.26
CA ALA A 87 1.55 -18.61 4.75
C ALA A 87 1.21 -19.86 3.92
N TYR A 88 2.16 -20.33 3.16
CA TYR A 88 2.03 -21.49 2.26
C TYR A 88 2.21 -22.83 2.98
N ILE A 89 1.58 -23.94 2.45
CA ILE A 89 0.77 -24.00 1.21
C ILE A 89 -0.72 -23.80 1.49
N ASN A 90 -1.18 -23.95 2.73
CA ASN A 90 -2.61 -24.05 3.06
C ASN A 90 -3.04 -23.06 4.13
N GLY A 91 -2.23 -22.06 4.48
CA GLY A 91 -2.57 -21.09 5.51
C GLY A 91 -2.86 -21.71 6.87
N THR A 92 -2.19 -22.83 7.24
CA THR A 92 -2.43 -23.51 8.51
C THR A 92 -1.83 -22.73 9.68
N ARG A 93 -2.32 -23.00 10.89
CA ARG A 93 -1.76 -22.42 12.12
C ARG A 93 -0.26 -22.67 12.24
N GLN A 94 0.19 -23.87 11.87
CA GLN A 94 1.60 -24.23 11.92
C GLN A 94 2.43 -23.43 10.92
N GLN A 95 1.92 -23.23 9.69
CA GLN A 95 2.61 -22.43 8.67
C GLN A 95 2.71 -20.97 9.09
N PHE A 96 1.63 -20.39 9.67
CA PHE A 96 1.72 -19.05 10.27
C PHE A 96 2.75 -18.98 11.38
N ALA A 97 2.79 -19.97 12.28
CA ALA A 97 3.73 -19.95 13.41
C ALA A 97 5.18 -20.16 12.96
N ASN A 98 5.43 -21.15 12.10
CA ASN A 98 6.79 -21.58 11.76
C ASN A 98 7.41 -20.76 10.62
N CYS A 99 6.65 -20.52 9.56
CA CYS A 99 7.16 -19.93 8.33
C CYS A 99 7.00 -18.41 8.33
N TYR A 100 5.79 -17.94 8.60
CA TYR A 100 5.51 -16.51 8.61
C TYR A 100 6.04 -15.78 9.86
N ASP A 101 5.88 -16.38 11.06
CA ASP A 101 6.22 -15.74 12.35
C ASP A 101 7.58 -16.16 12.91
N ASN A 102 8.12 -17.31 12.51
CA ASN A 102 9.33 -17.85 13.11
C ASN A 102 9.26 -17.81 14.65
N TYR A 103 8.23 -18.44 15.22
CA TYR A 103 7.86 -18.33 16.64
C TYR A 103 8.99 -18.75 17.60
N ARG A 104 8.89 -18.31 18.86
CA ARG A 104 9.82 -18.76 19.91
C ARG A 104 9.38 -20.08 20.51
N LEU A 105 10.32 -21.01 20.63
CA LEU A 105 10.17 -22.24 21.37
C LEU A 105 10.12 -21.98 22.89
N SER A 106 9.68 -22.97 23.68
CA SER A 106 9.62 -22.88 25.14
C SER A 106 10.96 -22.58 25.81
N ASN A 107 12.07 -23.00 25.20
CA ASN A 107 13.42 -22.67 25.62
C ASN A 107 13.90 -21.26 25.29
N GLY A 108 13.05 -20.43 24.69
CA GLY A 108 13.36 -19.06 24.30
C GLY A 108 14.07 -18.89 22.95
N THR A 109 14.46 -19.98 22.27
CA THR A 109 15.04 -19.93 20.94
C THR A 109 13.97 -19.72 19.87
N ARG A 110 14.35 -19.25 18.67
CA ARG A 110 13.46 -19.19 17.51
C ARG A 110 13.30 -20.57 16.88
N TYR A 111 12.16 -20.85 16.23
CA TYR A 111 11.89 -22.09 15.51
C TYR A 111 13.01 -22.39 14.50
N ASP A 112 13.42 -21.38 13.75
CA ASP A 112 14.63 -21.43 12.92
C ASP A 112 15.53 -20.23 13.27
N SER A 113 16.60 -20.50 14.03
CA SER A 113 17.56 -19.47 14.45
C SER A 113 18.44 -18.96 13.31
N SER A 114 18.49 -19.67 12.16
CA SER A 114 19.27 -19.27 11.00
C SER A 114 18.58 -18.18 10.16
N ARG A 115 17.29 -17.93 10.38
CA ARG A 115 16.52 -16.91 9.66
C ARG A 115 16.95 -15.49 10.03
N PRO A 116 17.43 -14.69 9.09
CA PRO A 116 17.88 -13.33 9.36
C PRO A 116 16.72 -12.35 9.63
N ALA A 117 15.53 -12.66 9.12
CA ALA A 117 14.32 -11.87 9.27
C ALA A 117 13.08 -12.77 9.01
N TRP A 118 11.89 -12.28 9.32
CA TRP A 118 10.61 -12.98 9.07
C TRP A 118 9.47 -11.95 9.02
N TRP A 119 8.42 -12.24 8.27
CA TRP A 119 7.33 -11.27 8.10
C TRP A 119 6.52 -11.02 9.37
N GLY A 120 6.36 -12.02 10.23
CA GLY A 120 5.64 -11.89 11.49
C GLY A 120 6.23 -10.88 12.47
N GLN A 121 7.51 -10.51 12.32
CA GLN A 121 8.11 -9.42 13.11
C GLN A 121 7.42 -8.07 12.92
N PHE A 122 6.72 -7.89 11.79
CA PHE A 122 5.98 -6.67 11.48
C PHE A 122 4.52 -6.72 11.91
N LYS A 123 4.05 -7.81 12.56
CA LYS A 123 2.64 -8.04 12.90
C LYS A 123 1.96 -6.81 13.50
N GLY A 124 2.63 -6.09 14.40
CA GLY A 124 2.12 -4.88 15.05
C GLY A 124 1.87 -3.68 14.13
N ARG A 125 2.26 -3.75 12.85
CA ARG A 125 2.02 -2.72 11.83
C ARG A 125 1.52 -3.28 10.51
N THR A 126 1.25 -4.56 10.45
CA THR A 126 0.76 -5.24 9.25
C THR A 126 -0.73 -4.99 9.06
N MET A 127 -1.10 -4.63 7.85
CA MET A 127 -2.45 -4.47 7.36
C MET A 127 -2.71 -5.59 6.34
N PRO A 128 -3.16 -6.78 6.79
CA PRO A 128 -3.17 -7.97 5.97
C PRO A 128 -4.42 -8.09 5.10
N THR A 129 -4.34 -8.86 4.00
CA THR A 129 -5.51 -9.40 3.30
C THR A 129 -5.39 -10.90 3.10
N LEU A 130 -6.51 -11.55 2.81
CA LEU A 130 -6.61 -12.98 2.54
C LEU A 130 -6.29 -13.27 1.08
N GLY A 131 -5.50 -14.31 0.84
CA GLY A 131 -5.39 -14.97 -0.45
C GLY A 131 -6.20 -16.26 -0.51
N ASN A 132 -6.08 -17.02 -1.62
CA ASN A 132 -6.82 -18.27 -1.76
C ASN A 132 -6.21 -19.39 -0.91
N HIS A 133 -4.92 -19.37 -0.64
CA HIS A 133 -4.26 -20.36 0.20
C HIS A 133 -4.72 -20.32 1.66
N GLU A 134 -5.16 -19.18 2.17
CA GLU A 134 -5.79 -19.11 3.49
C GLU A 134 -7.12 -19.85 3.60
N TYR A 135 -7.76 -20.19 2.48
CA TYR A 135 -9.00 -20.98 2.45
C TYR A 135 -8.78 -22.49 2.29
N LEU A 136 -7.55 -22.93 2.06
CA LEU A 136 -7.20 -24.35 1.85
C LEU A 136 -6.92 -25.12 3.15
N ASN A 137 -6.87 -24.44 4.29
CA ASN A 137 -6.53 -25.04 5.58
C ASN A 137 -7.55 -26.09 6.07
N SER A 138 -8.77 -26.10 5.55
CA SER A 138 -9.83 -27.03 5.94
C SER A 138 -10.91 -27.14 4.88
N THR A 139 -11.48 -28.34 4.74
CA THR A 139 -12.71 -28.59 3.97
C THR A 139 -13.97 -28.11 4.71
N ASP A 140 -13.93 -28.04 6.06
CA ASP A 140 -15.00 -27.50 6.88
C ASP A 140 -15.10 -25.98 6.69
N PRO A 141 -16.24 -25.47 6.19
CA PRO A 141 -16.45 -24.04 5.97
C PRO A 141 -16.29 -23.20 7.25
N THR A 142 -16.54 -23.78 8.43
CA THR A 142 -16.42 -23.06 9.71
C THR A 142 -14.98 -22.84 10.15
N LEU A 143 -14.06 -23.69 9.68
CA LEU A 143 -12.65 -23.65 10.00
C LEU A 143 -11.78 -23.00 8.90
N ARG A 144 -12.34 -22.82 7.70
CA ARG A 144 -11.62 -22.14 6.60
C ARG A 144 -11.16 -20.75 7.02
N SER A 145 -9.95 -20.37 6.64
CA SER A 145 -9.29 -19.12 6.98
C SER A 145 -9.17 -18.81 8.49
N LYS A 146 -9.63 -19.72 9.36
CA LYS A 146 -9.57 -19.51 10.81
C LYS A 146 -8.14 -19.24 11.33
N PRO A 147 -7.08 -19.92 10.86
CA PRO A 147 -5.71 -19.62 11.29
C PRO A 147 -5.27 -18.19 10.98
N TYR A 148 -5.67 -17.63 9.84
CA TYR A 148 -5.42 -16.23 9.49
C TYR A 148 -6.07 -15.28 10.51
N PHE A 149 -7.37 -15.50 10.83
CA PHE A 149 -8.07 -14.67 11.82
C PHE A 149 -7.53 -14.87 13.22
N ASP A 150 -7.14 -16.09 13.59
CA ASP A 150 -6.49 -16.37 14.88
C ASP A 150 -5.13 -15.67 14.98
N TYR A 151 -4.40 -15.60 13.86
CA TYR A 151 -3.09 -14.96 13.81
C TYR A 151 -3.19 -13.42 13.79
N PHE A 152 -3.95 -12.85 12.86
CA PHE A 152 -4.06 -11.39 12.70
C PHE A 152 -5.20 -10.75 13.51
N GLY A 153 -6.13 -11.53 14.05
CA GLY A 153 -7.31 -11.02 14.75
C GLY A 153 -7.04 -10.53 16.17
N ALA A 154 -8.07 -9.95 16.77
CA ALA A 154 -8.02 -9.28 18.07
C ALA A 154 -7.60 -10.16 19.26
N ARG A 155 -7.68 -11.49 19.15
CA ARG A 155 -7.36 -12.44 20.24
C ARG A 155 -5.90 -12.40 20.69
N ASN A 156 -5.00 -11.89 19.85
CA ASN A 156 -3.56 -11.84 20.16
C ASN A 156 -3.09 -10.43 20.56
N GLY A 157 -3.99 -9.57 21.07
CA GLY A 157 -3.64 -8.21 21.45
C GLY A 157 -3.38 -7.28 20.25
N PHE A 158 -3.58 -7.75 19.04
CA PHE A 158 -3.52 -6.95 17.85
C PHE A 158 -4.79 -6.09 17.76
N LYS A 159 -4.77 -4.96 18.44
CA LYS A 159 -5.66 -3.87 18.09
C LYS A 159 -5.09 -3.25 16.83
N LEU A 160 -5.78 -3.41 15.69
CA LEU A 160 -5.56 -2.47 14.59
C LEU A 160 -5.50 -1.09 15.24
N PRO A 161 -4.46 -0.26 14.97
CA PRO A 161 -4.39 1.05 15.59
C PRO A 161 -5.74 1.70 15.43
N ALA A 162 -6.26 2.29 16.50
CA ALA A 162 -7.49 3.03 16.44
C ALA A 162 -7.35 4.05 15.30
N ALA A 163 -7.78 3.65 14.11
CA ALA A 163 -8.20 4.61 13.13
C ALA A 163 -9.36 5.35 13.77
N PRO A 164 -9.59 6.64 13.49
CA PRO A 164 -10.75 7.36 13.96
C PRO A 164 -12.09 6.74 13.52
N VAL A 165 -12.02 5.66 12.76
CA VAL A 165 -13.13 4.77 12.41
C VAL A 165 -12.87 3.44 13.11
N PRO A 166 -13.81 2.89 13.89
CA PRO A 166 -13.66 1.56 14.45
C PRO A 166 -13.50 0.59 13.28
N SER A 167 -12.27 0.23 13.01
CA SER A 167 -11.97 -0.92 12.18
C SER A 167 -12.59 -2.10 12.91
N PRO A 168 -13.64 -2.75 12.40
CA PRO A 168 -14.13 -3.95 13.02
C PRO A 168 -12.94 -4.90 13.05
N GLY A 169 -12.58 -5.37 14.24
CA GLY A 169 -11.48 -6.34 14.38
C GLY A 169 -11.66 -7.42 13.33
N LEU A 170 -10.56 -7.86 12.71
CA LEU A 170 -10.59 -8.93 11.72
C LEU A 170 -11.28 -10.15 12.34
N THR A 171 -12.50 -10.42 11.94
CA THR A 171 -13.28 -11.57 12.37
C THR A 171 -13.80 -12.26 11.13
N LYS A 172 -13.97 -13.56 11.20
CA LYS A 172 -14.59 -14.33 10.11
C LYS A 172 -15.91 -13.68 9.70
N GLY A 173 -16.08 -13.40 8.39
CA GLY A 173 -17.22 -12.67 7.83
C GLY A 173 -17.06 -11.14 7.84
N LYS A 174 -15.95 -10.59 8.37
CA LYS A 174 -15.56 -9.19 8.28
C LYS A 174 -14.08 -9.14 7.89
N ASP A 175 -13.79 -9.62 6.71
CA ASP A 175 -12.48 -9.86 6.12
C ASP A 175 -12.09 -8.79 5.08
N TYR A 176 -12.79 -7.67 5.15
CA TYR A 176 -12.52 -6.43 4.41
C TYR A 176 -12.64 -5.23 5.37
N TYR A 177 -11.83 -4.22 5.18
CA TYR A 177 -11.76 -3.07 6.09
C TYR A 177 -11.14 -1.86 5.42
N GLY A 178 -11.36 -0.67 6.01
CA GLY A 178 -10.73 0.58 5.60
C GLY A 178 -9.92 1.20 6.73
N TYR A 179 -8.91 1.99 6.38
CA TYR A 179 -8.11 2.76 7.33
C TYR A 179 -7.49 3.97 6.63
N ASN A 180 -7.07 4.94 7.44
CA ASN A 180 -6.34 6.09 6.93
C ASN A 180 -4.85 5.98 7.27
N LEU A 181 -4.00 6.36 6.32
CA LEU A 181 -2.56 6.51 6.50
C LEU A 181 -2.12 7.85 5.90
N GLY A 182 -1.77 8.80 6.77
CA GLY A 182 -1.66 10.20 6.37
C GLY A 182 -3.00 10.73 5.87
N SER A 183 -2.99 11.38 4.73
CA SER A 183 -4.19 11.92 4.05
C SER A 183 -4.90 10.88 3.14
N TRP A 184 -4.34 9.68 3.01
CA TRP A 184 -4.88 8.63 2.16
C TRP A 184 -5.94 7.81 2.87
N HIS A 185 -7.04 7.51 2.15
CA HIS A 185 -7.94 6.44 2.54
C HIS A 185 -7.54 5.15 1.83
N ILE A 186 -7.45 4.07 2.59
CA ILE A 186 -6.98 2.78 2.09
C ILE A 186 -8.00 1.71 2.43
N VAL A 187 -8.36 0.87 1.46
CA VAL A 187 -9.29 -0.23 1.64
C VAL A 187 -8.66 -1.57 1.28
N ALA A 188 -8.76 -2.52 2.20
CA ALA A 188 -8.42 -3.93 1.99
C ALA A 188 -9.71 -4.70 1.68
N LEU A 189 -9.70 -5.46 0.59
CA LEU A 189 -10.88 -6.21 0.12
C LEU A 189 -10.57 -7.70 0.06
N ASN A 190 -11.61 -8.52 0.18
CA ASN A 190 -11.50 -9.95 -0.04
C ASN A 190 -11.96 -10.31 -1.45
N SER A 191 -11.03 -10.81 -2.25
CA SER A 191 -11.27 -11.22 -3.65
C SER A 191 -11.53 -12.72 -3.81
N ASN A 192 -11.70 -13.46 -2.71
CA ASN A 192 -11.96 -14.91 -2.76
C ASN A 192 -13.44 -15.18 -3.07
N CYS A 193 -13.87 -14.83 -4.28
CA CYS A 193 -15.28 -14.81 -4.69
C CYS A 193 -15.97 -16.21 -4.69
N THR A 194 -15.19 -17.27 -4.56
CA THR A 194 -15.70 -18.63 -4.32
C THR A 194 -16.25 -18.79 -2.89
N TYR A 195 -15.72 -18.06 -1.93
CA TYR A 195 -16.05 -18.20 -0.51
C TYR A 195 -16.84 -17.01 0.04
N VAL A 196 -16.67 -15.84 -0.57
CA VAL A 196 -17.40 -14.62 -0.21
C VAL A 196 -18.03 -14.02 -1.47
N SER A 197 -19.21 -13.45 -1.35
CA SER A 197 -19.86 -12.85 -2.50
C SER A 197 -19.16 -11.55 -2.93
N CYS A 198 -18.79 -11.47 -4.23
CA CYS A 198 -18.24 -10.26 -4.84
C CYS A 198 -19.24 -9.52 -5.74
N THR A 199 -20.52 -9.91 -5.74
CA THR A 199 -21.56 -9.26 -6.56
C THR A 199 -21.79 -7.81 -6.13
N SER A 200 -22.39 -7.01 -7.00
CA SER A 200 -22.70 -5.61 -6.70
C SER A 200 -23.67 -5.42 -5.53
N LYS A 201 -24.45 -6.48 -5.17
CA LYS A 201 -25.38 -6.51 -4.04
C LYS A 201 -24.81 -7.18 -2.79
N SER A 202 -23.57 -7.68 -2.83
CA SER A 202 -22.93 -8.33 -1.69
C SER A 202 -22.76 -7.39 -0.51
N ALA A 203 -22.64 -7.96 0.69
CA ALA A 203 -22.36 -7.18 1.91
C ALA A 203 -21.04 -6.38 1.78
N GLN A 204 -20.00 -6.99 1.17
CA GLN A 204 -18.73 -6.30 0.91
C GLN A 204 -18.91 -5.11 -0.04
N ALA A 205 -19.64 -5.28 -1.15
CA ALA A 205 -19.89 -4.20 -2.10
C ALA A 205 -20.73 -3.06 -1.49
N GLN A 206 -21.71 -3.38 -0.64
CA GLN A 206 -22.48 -2.36 0.09
C GLN A 206 -21.61 -1.63 1.10
N TRP A 207 -20.81 -2.37 1.87
CA TRP A 207 -19.85 -1.79 2.79
C TRP A 207 -18.86 -0.87 2.07
N LEU A 208 -18.29 -1.32 0.93
CA LEU A 208 -17.32 -0.54 0.17
C LEU A 208 -17.90 0.80 -0.28
N ARG A 209 -19.12 0.82 -0.83
CA ARG A 209 -19.81 2.07 -1.20
C ARG A 209 -19.98 3.00 -0.01
N ASN A 210 -20.49 2.47 1.10
CA ASN A 210 -20.73 3.26 2.30
C ASN A 210 -19.43 3.77 2.92
N ASN A 211 -18.41 2.92 2.93
CA ASN A 211 -17.08 3.28 3.46
C ASN A 211 -16.44 4.41 2.66
N LEU A 212 -16.41 4.30 1.33
CA LEU A 212 -15.84 5.34 0.45
C LEU A 212 -16.65 6.65 0.51
N ALA A 213 -17.97 6.58 0.58
CA ALA A 213 -18.82 7.76 0.69
C ALA A 213 -18.65 8.48 2.04
N SER A 214 -18.41 7.74 3.12
CA SER A 214 -18.23 8.31 4.48
C SER A 214 -16.80 8.74 4.78
N HIS A 215 -15.83 8.40 3.93
CA HIS A 215 -14.43 8.77 4.08
C HIS A 215 -13.91 9.43 2.80
N PRO A 216 -14.45 10.60 2.44
CA PRO A 216 -13.96 11.31 1.26
C PRO A 216 -12.48 11.66 1.46
N ALA A 217 -11.65 11.17 0.59
CA ALA A 217 -10.22 11.47 0.54
C ALA A 217 -9.85 11.89 -0.89
N ARG A 218 -8.88 12.79 -1.00
CA ARG A 218 -8.35 13.17 -2.32
C ARG A 218 -7.74 11.97 -3.05
N CYS A 219 -7.09 11.10 -2.30
CA CYS A 219 -6.40 9.95 -2.83
C CYS A 219 -6.88 8.68 -2.10
N THR A 220 -7.30 7.69 -2.86
CA THR A 220 -7.74 6.40 -2.34
C THR A 220 -6.91 5.27 -2.98
N LEU A 221 -6.49 4.31 -2.14
CA LEU A 221 -5.80 3.10 -2.56
C LEU A 221 -6.62 1.89 -2.13
N ALA A 222 -6.78 0.92 -3.03
CA ALA A 222 -7.36 -0.38 -2.70
C ALA A 222 -6.32 -1.48 -2.83
N TYR A 223 -6.49 -2.60 -2.10
CA TYR A 223 -5.75 -3.82 -2.35
C TYR A 223 -6.59 -5.05 -2.06
N MET A 224 -6.35 -6.09 -2.84
CA MET A 224 -6.95 -7.42 -2.71
C MET A 224 -6.01 -8.45 -3.36
N HIS A 225 -6.21 -9.72 -3.07
CA HIS A 225 -5.30 -10.75 -3.56
C HIS A 225 -5.38 -10.96 -5.08
N HIS A 226 -6.56 -11.36 -5.59
CA HIS A 226 -6.70 -11.69 -7.02
C HIS A 226 -6.80 -10.42 -7.87
N PRO A 227 -6.05 -10.34 -8.99
CA PRO A 227 -6.21 -9.28 -9.97
C PRO A 227 -7.45 -9.49 -10.83
N LEU A 228 -8.04 -8.38 -11.31
CA LEU A 228 -9.05 -8.41 -12.39
C LEU A 228 -8.38 -8.54 -13.76
N TYR A 229 -7.25 -7.88 -13.95
CA TYR A 229 -6.45 -7.84 -15.17
C TYR A 229 -4.98 -8.10 -14.86
N ALA A 230 -4.37 -9.01 -15.61
CA ALA A 230 -2.95 -9.36 -15.54
C ALA A 230 -2.58 -10.22 -16.72
N THR A 231 -1.29 -10.33 -17.01
CA THR A 231 -0.77 -11.26 -18.05
C THR A 231 -0.53 -12.68 -17.53
N GLY A 232 -0.70 -12.93 -16.24
CA GLY A 232 -0.51 -14.25 -15.67
C GLY A 232 -1.65 -15.22 -15.96
N THR A 233 -1.34 -16.50 -15.98
CA THR A 233 -2.33 -17.57 -16.18
C THR A 233 -2.85 -18.18 -14.89
N ARG A 234 -2.43 -17.69 -13.73
CA ARG A 234 -2.84 -18.24 -12.43
C ARG A 234 -4.29 -17.96 -12.03
N GLY A 235 -5.03 -17.32 -12.90
CA GLY A 235 -6.45 -17.09 -12.67
C GLY A 235 -6.76 -15.65 -12.29
N LEU A 236 -7.18 -14.90 -13.28
CA LEU A 236 -7.89 -13.67 -13.09
C LEU A 236 -9.19 -13.96 -12.32
N GLU A 237 -9.62 -13.05 -11.49
CA GLU A 237 -10.91 -13.19 -10.81
C GLU A 237 -11.93 -12.18 -11.36
N PRO A 238 -12.57 -12.49 -12.50
CA PRO A 238 -13.49 -11.55 -13.15
C PRO A 238 -14.69 -11.17 -12.27
N ARG A 239 -15.02 -11.98 -11.27
CA ARG A 239 -16.10 -11.72 -10.32
C ARG A 239 -15.83 -10.52 -9.40
N VAL A 240 -14.57 -10.03 -9.30
CA VAL A 240 -14.26 -8.79 -8.55
C VAL A 240 -14.62 -7.51 -9.31
N LYS A 241 -15.00 -7.60 -10.60
CA LYS A 241 -15.36 -6.44 -11.42
C LYS A 241 -16.36 -5.49 -10.75
N PRO A 242 -17.41 -5.94 -10.05
CA PRO A 242 -18.31 -5.03 -9.33
C PRO A 242 -17.62 -4.20 -8.24
N LEU A 243 -16.57 -4.73 -7.58
CA LEU A 243 -15.79 -3.99 -6.60
C LEU A 243 -14.91 -2.93 -7.30
N TRP A 244 -14.32 -3.27 -8.44
CA TRP A 244 -13.58 -2.34 -9.29
C TRP A 244 -14.45 -1.18 -9.78
N GLN A 245 -15.71 -1.45 -10.20
CA GLN A 245 -16.66 -0.42 -10.61
C GLN A 245 -16.97 0.57 -9.49
N ILE A 246 -17.07 0.08 -8.25
CA ILE A 246 -17.28 0.95 -7.08
C ILE A 246 -16.02 1.79 -6.83
N LEU A 247 -14.83 1.19 -6.85
CA LEU A 247 -13.56 1.89 -6.67
C LEU A 247 -13.35 2.98 -7.71
N TYR A 248 -13.57 2.66 -8.99
CA TYR A 248 -13.46 3.61 -10.10
C TYR A 248 -14.43 4.80 -9.93
N LYS A 249 -15.70 4.51 -9.64
CA LYS A 249 -16.71 5.55 -9.41
C LYS A 249 -16.35 6.50 -8.26
N HIS A 250 -15.64 6.00 -7.26
CA HIS A 250 -15.21 6.79 -6.10
C HIS A 250 -13.77 7.33 -6.22
N GLY A 251 -13.18 7.29 -7.43
CA GLY A 251 -11.88 7.91 -7.71
C GLY A 251 -10.69 7.22 -7.04
N ALA A 252 -10.70 5.90 -6.95
CA ALA A 252 -9.53 5.18 -6.49
C ALA A 252 -8.36 5.36 -7.48
N GLU A 253 -7.19 5.73 -6.96
CA GLU A 253 -5.99 6.01 -7.75
C GLU A 253 -5.32 4.73 -8.23
N MET A 254 -5.32 3.70 -7.38
CA MET A 254 -4.62 2.46 -7.64
C MET A 254 -5.24 1.27 -6.94
N ILE A 255 -4.91 0.08 -7.46
CA ILE A 255 -5.19 -1.18 -6.84
C ILE A 255 -3.95 -2.06 -6.82
N LEU A 256 -3.68 -2.68 -5.67
CA LEU A 256 -2.55 -3.58 -5.50
C LEU A 256 -3.04 -5.01 -5.38
N ASN A 257 -2.36 -5.93 -6.07
CA ASN A 257 -2.72 -7.36 -6.10
C ASN A 257 -1.49 -8.25 -5.85
N GLY A 258 -1.73 -9.46 -5.35
CA GLY A 258 -0.81 -10.59 -5.33
C GLY A 258 -1.21 -11.64 -6.36
N HIS A 259 -1.22 -12.90 -5.92
CA HIS A 259 -1.70 -14.09 -6.64
C HIS A 259 -0.83 -14.52 -7.84
N ASP A 260 -0.49 -13.61 -8.71
CA ASP A 260 0.44 -13.84 -9.78
C ASP A 260 1.86 -13.62 -9.25
N HIS A 261 2.66 -14.71 -9.20
CA HIS A 261 4.00 -14.68 -8.59
C HIS A 261 5.00 -13.93 -9.47
N ARG A 262 4.71 -12.67 -9.71
CA ARG A 262 5.52 -11.72 -10.48
C ARG A 262 5.25 -10.29 -10.04
N TYR A 263 6.07 -9.39 -10.52
CA TYR A 263 5.74 -7.98 -10.55
C TYR A 263 5.17 -7.62 -11.92
N GLU A 264 4.05 -6.90 -11.92
CA GLU A 264 3.48 -6.36 -13.14
C GLU A 264 2.86 -4.98 -12.88
N ARG A 265 3.08 -4.06 -13.81
CA ARG A 265 2.45 -2.75 -13.82
C ARG A 265 1.64 -2.56 -15.10
N LEU A 266 0.34 -2.28 -14.95
CA LEU A 266 -0.53 -1.96 -16.06
C LEU A 266 -0.63 -0.44 -16.27
N ALA A 267 -1.18 0.00 -17.39
CA ALA A 267 -1.64 1.36 -17.59
C ALA A 267 -2.74 1.72 -16.58
N ARG A 268 -3.12 3.00 -16.50
CA ARG A 268 -4.39 3.38 -15.89
C ARG A 268 -5.53 2.92 -16.78
N ILE A 269 -6.48 2.19 -16.22
CA ILE A 269 -7.59 1.57 -16.94
C ILE A 269 -8.92 1.76 -16.21
N ASP A 270 -9.99 1.76 -16.99
CA ASP A 270 -11.35 1.69 -16.49
C ASP A 270 -11.73 0.24 -16.10
N PRO A 271 -12.89 -0.01 -15.48
CA PRO A 271 -13.34 -1.36 -15.14
C PRO A 271 -13.66 -2.28 -16.34
N ASN A 272 -13.52 -1.83 -17.58
CA ASN A 272 -13.70 -2.60 -18.81
C ASN A 272 -12.40 -2.81 -19.57
N ASP A 273 -11.26 -2.56 -18.93
CA ASP A 273 -9.92 -2.66 -19.51
C ASP A 273 -9.63 -1.64 -20.62
N ASN A 274 -10.37 -0.54 -20.69
CA ASN A 274 -10.02 0.52 -21.60
C ASN A 274 -8.98 1.44 -20.96
N PRO A 275 -7.96 1.89 -21.72
CA PRO A 275 -7.04 2.91 -21.22
C PRO A 275 -7.77 4.19 -20.81
N ASP A 276 -7.56 4.61 -19.57
CA ASP A 276 -8.11 5.87 -19.06
C ASP A 276 -7.01 6.64 -18.29
N PRO A 277 -6.19 7.41 -18.97
CA PRO A 277 -5.09 8.14 -18.35
C PRO A 277 -5.54 9.22 -17.38
N LYS A 278 -6.80 9.65 -17.47
CA LYS A 278 -7.34 10.75 -16.67
C LYS A 278 -7.92 10.29 -15.35
N HIS A 279 -8.76 9.25 -15.35
CA HIS A 279 -9.50 8.77 -14.18
C HIS A 279 -9.34 7.27 -13.91
N GLY A 280 -8.56 6.59 -14.74
CA GLY A 280 -8.33 5.15 -14.61
C GLY A 280 -7.59 4.78 -13.33
N ILE A 281 -7.89 3.60 -12.83
CA ILE A 281 -7.18 2.98 -11.70
C ILE A 281 -5.84 2.42 -12.21
N ARG A 282 -4.74 2.62 -11.47
CA ARG A 282 -3.42 2.04 -11.73
C ARG A 282 -3.31 0.66 -11.05
N PRO A 283 -3.33 -0.48 -11.79
CA PRO A 283 -3.03 -1.77 -11.20
C PRO A 283 -1.52 -1.99 -11.04
N LEU A 284 -1.13 -2.50 -9.87
CA LEU A 284 0.21 -3.03 -9.59
C LEU A 284 0.05 -4.42 -8.98
N ILE A 285 0.71 -5.40 -9.56
CA ILE A 285 0.73 -6.77 -9.06
C ILE A 285 2.11 -7.02 -8.47
N ALA A 286 2.15 -7.53 -7.26
CA ALA A 286 3.37 -7.83 -6.53
C ALA A 286 3.19 -9.12 -5.69
N GLY A 287 2.98 -10.24 -6.37
CA GLY A 287 2.97 -11.58 -5.79
C GLY A 287 4.40 -12.11 -5.61
N THR A 288 5.25 -11.34 -4.96
CA THR A 288 6.71 -11.51 -4.98
C THR A 288 7.31 -11.65 -3.59
N GLY A 289 6.47 -11.92 -2.57
CA GLY A 289 6.88 -11.88 -1.16
C GLY A 289 7.83 -12.97 -0.71
N GLY A 290 7.90 -14.08 -1.45
CA GLY A 290 8.85 -15.14 -1.09
C GLY A 290 8.53 -16.52 -1.64
N ASP A 291 7.29 -16.83 -1.98
CA ASP A 291 6.99 -18.06 -2.70
C ASP A 291 7.41 -17.91 -4.17
N PRO A 292 8.39 -18.70 -4.65
CA PRO A 292 8.95 -18.53 -5.98
C PRO A 292 7.95 -18.80 -7.09
N GLY A 293 6.84 -19.48 -6.81
CA GLY A 293 5.82 -19.86 -7.79
C GLY A 293 6.37 -20.42 -9.09
N SER A 294 5.65 -21.32 -9.70
CA SER A 294 6.02 -21.87 -11.01
C SER A 294 5.14 -21.24 -12.10
N GLY A 295 5.59 -20.24 -12.80
CA GLY A 295 4.77 -19.78 -13.91
C GLY A 295 5.37 -18.64 -14.71
N THR A 296 5.84 -19.00 -15.91
CA THR A 296 6.23 -18.05 -16.95
C THR A 296 5.14 -17.91 -18.02
N THR A 297 4.03 -18.66 -17.90
CA THR A 297 2.96 -18.62 -18.89
C THR A 297 2.26 -17.27 -18.86
N GLN A 298 2.07 -16.70 -20.05
CA GLN A 298 1.53 -15.35 -20.21
C GLN A 298 0.31 -15.37 -21.11
N THR A 299 -0.68 -14.57 -20.76
CA THR A 299 -1.74 -14.15 -21.67
C THR A 299 -1.39 -12.79 -22.26
N ASN A 300 -2.07 -12.42 -23.32
CA ASN A 300 -1.96 -11.07 -23.86
C ASN A 300 -2.82 -10.11 -23.01
N GLU A 301 -2.18 -9.24 -22.24
CA GLU A 301 -2.83 -8.14 -21.54
C GLU A 301 -2.33 -6.84 -22.20
N PRO A 302 -3.16 -6.21 -23.03
CA PRO A 302 -2.71 -5.07 -23.87
C PRO A 302 -2.30 -3.83 -23.05
N ASN A 303 -2.84 -3.73 -21.83
CA ASN A 303 -2.53 -2.62 -20.95
C ASN A 303 -1.32 -2.85 -20.05
N SER A 304 -0.70 -4.02 -20.11
CA SER A 304 0.55 -4.30 -19.39
C SER A 304 1.71 -3.45 -19.90
N LYS A 305 2.38 -2.72 -19.01
CA LYS A 305 3.48 -1.80 -19.34
C LYS A 305 4.84 -2.32 -18.91
N LEU A 306 4.89 -3.14 -17.89
CA LEU A 306 6.12 -3.75 -17.39
C LEU A 306 5.81 -5.08 -16.70
N LYS A 307 6.61 -6.09 -16.95
CA LYS A 307 6.53 -7.43 -16.35
C LYS A 307 7.92 -7.87 -15.90
N ILE A 308 8.03 -8.35 -14.67
CA ILE A 308 9.28 -8.88 -14.12
C ILE A 308 8.98 -10.25 -13.52
N PHE A 309 9.64 -11.26 -14.05
CA PHE A 309 9.46 -12.66 -13.69
C PHE A 309 10.63 -13.18 -12.86
N GLY A 310 10.38 -14.20 -12.03
CA GLY A 310 11.43 -14.94 -11.32
C GLY A 310 12.23 -14.07 -10.36
N LYS A 311 11.59 -13.00 -9.84
CA LYS A 311 12.20 -12.12 -8.86
C LYS A 311 11.30 -11.98 -7.63
N ALA A 312 11.79 -12.43 -6.49
CA ALA A 312 11.22 -12.04 -5.21
C ALA A 312 11.58 -10.57 -4.91
N GLY A 313 10.69 -9.88 -4.21
CA GLY A 313 10.87 -8.47 -3.91
C GLY A 313 9.68 -7.87 -3.19
N ILE A 314 9.74 -6.58 -2.94
CA ILE A 314 8.71 -5.81 -2.24
C ILE A 314 8.28 -4.60 -3.05
N LEU A 315 7.03 -4.21 -2.89
CA LEU A 315 6.50 -2.94 -3.37
C LEU A 315 6.59 -1.91 -2.23
N ARG A 316 7.25 -0.78 -2.49
CA ARG A 316 7.31 0.37 -1.59
C ARG A 316 6.54 1.52 -2.19
N MET A 317 5.53 2.02 -1.46
CA MET A 317 4.72 3.17 -1.81
C MET A 317 5.09 4.35 -0.93
N GLY A 318 5.30 5.51 -1.54
CA GLY A 318 5.33 6.81 -0.88
C GLY A 318 4.01 7.53 -1.16
N LEU A 319 3.25 7.86 -0.11
CA LEU A 319 1.94 8.48 -0.22
C LEU A 319 2.01 9.88 0.36
N SER A 320 1.85 10.90 -0.48
CA SER A 320 1.78 12.30 -0.09
C SER A 320 0.35 12.83 -0.24
N GLU A 321 0.10 14.07 0.12
CA GLU A 321 -1.25 14.63 0.17
C GLU A 321 -1.96 14.62 -1.20
N THR A 322 -1.21 14.79 -2.27
CA THR A 322 -1.75 14.98 -3.63
C THR A 322 -1.13 14.08 -4.68
N SER A 323 -0.23 13.18 -4.28
CA SER A 323 0.52 12.34 -5.20
C SER A 323 0.98 11.05 -4.52
N TYR A 324 1.41 10.10 -5.32
CA TYR A 324 2.01 8.86 -4.87
C TYR A 324 3.21 8.49 -5.72
N SER A 325 4.11 7.73 -5.12
CA SER A 325 5.22 7.11 -5.81
C SER A 325 5.27 5.62 -5.48
N TRP A 326 5.84 4.83 -6.40
CA TRP A 326 6.10 3.43 -6.17
C TRP A 326 7.53 3.07 -6.51
N LYS A 327 8.04 2.02 -5.87
CA LYS A 327 9.27 1.32 -6.22
C LYS A 327 9.04 -0.17 -6.06
N PHE A 328 9.29 -0.95 -7.09
CA PHE A 328 9.48 -2.38 -6.95
C PHE A 328 10.96 -2.65 -6.68
N VAL A 329 11.25 -3.21 -5.50
CA VAL A 329 12.61 -3.51 -5.04
C VAL A 329 12.78 -5.02 -5.03
N ALA A 330 13.49 -5.54 -6.01
CA ALA A 330 13.77 -6.97 -6.15
C ALA A 330 15.00 -7.38 -5.33
N LEU A 331 15.05 -8.65 -4.92
CA LEU A 331 16.23 -9.25 -4.34
C LEU A 331 17.36 -9.31 -5.38
N ASP A 332 18.56 -8.93 -4.97
CA ASP A 332 19.79 -8.97 -5.77
C ASP A 332 20.99 -9.52 -4.98
N GLY A 333 20.72 -10.10 -3.81
CA GLY A 333 21.75 -10.58 -2.86
C GLY A 333 22.31 -9.48 -1.95
N THR A 334 21.97 -8.21 -2.18
CA THR A 334 22.37 -7.10 -1.30
C THR A 334 21.30 -6.82 -0.24
N ALA A 335 21.69 -6.05 0.78
CA ALA A 335 20.76 -5.68 1.86
C ALA A 335 19.67 -4.70 1.39
N ASN A 336 19.89 -3.95 0.33
CA ASN A 336 18.98 -2.90 -0.15
C ASN A 336 18.16 -3.33 -1.37
N GLY A 337 18.52 -4.44 -2.03
CA GLY A 337 17.91 -4.89 -3.27
C GLY A 337 18.15 -3.93 -4.44
N ASN A 338 17.58 -4.29 -5.58
CA ASN A 338 17.62 -3.50 -6.81
C ASN A 338 16.25 -2.94 -7.17
N VAL A 339 16.16 -1.64 -7.41
CA VAL A 339 14.93 -1.00 -7.89
C VAL A 339 14.76 -1.31 -9.38
N MET A 340 13.80 -2.17 -9.71
CA MET A 340 13.54 -2.62 -11.09
C MET A 340 12.39 -1.86 -11.76
N ASP A 341 11.52 -1.22 -10.98
CA ASP A 341 10.49 -0.29 -11.48
C ASP A 341 10.27 0.83 -10.48
N SER A 342 9.95 1.99 -10.97
CA SER A 342 9.57 3.13 -10.14
C SER A 342 8.78 4.16 -10.94
N GLY A 343 7.98 4.95 -10.22
CA GLY A 343 7.27 6.07 -10.81
C GLY A 343 6.64 6.97 -9.76
N THR A 344 6.11 8.08 -10.22
CA THR A 344 5.37 9.06 -9.40
C THR A 344 4.21 9.59 -10.22
N GLU A 345 3.05 9.72 -9.61
CA GLU A 345 1.84 10.27 -10.24
C GLU A 345 1.07 11.14 -9.26
N SER A 346 0.37 12.14 -9.80
CA SER A 346 -0.59 12.93 -9.03
C SER A 346 -1.91 12.18 -8.86
N CYS A 347 -2.56 12.39 -7.73
CA CYS A 347 -3.92 11.90 -7.53
C CYS A 347 -4.90 12.67 -8.44
N HIS A 348 -5.81 11.94 -9.07
CA HIS A 348 -6.87 12.55 -9.89
C HIS A 348 -8.15 12.85 -9.10
N GLY A 349 -8.33 12.16 -7.95
CA GLY A 349 -9.55 12.29 -7.16
C GLY A 349 -10.79 11.70 -7.85
N VAL A 350 -11.96 12.05 -7.33
CA VAL A 350 -13.23 11.56 -7.86
C VAL A 350 -13.48 12.14 -9.25
N PRO A 351 -13.86 11.33 -10.26
CA PRO A 351 -14.27 11.83 -11.57
C PRO A 351 -15.43 12.81 -11.42
N ALA A 352 -15.38 13.92 -12.14
CA ALA A 352 -16.55 14.78 -12.28
C ALA A 352 -17.64 13.99 -13.03
N LEU A 353 -18.79 13.80 -12.41
CA LEU A 353 -19.96 13.13 -13.00
C LEU A 353 -20.62 14.03 -14.04
#